data_03756b0a9f06c5561a5ac9260dacf393
#
_entry.id   03756b0a9f06c5561a5ac9260dacf393
#
_cell.length_a   1.000
_cell.length_b   1.000
_cell.length_c   1.000
_cell.angle_alpha   90.00
_cell.angle_beta   90.00
_cell.angle_gamma   90.00
#
_symmetry.space_group_name_H-M   'P 1'
#
loop_
_entity.id
_entity.type
_entity.pdbx_description
1 polymer ?
#
loop_
_entity_poly.entity_id
_entity_poly.type
_entity_poly.pdbx_seq_one_letter_code
_entity_poly.pdbx_strand_id
1 'polypeptide(L)'
;RPFIRRQRPRECTMRIPSGYLYYDTPIGILCLDTLFPKPPGQLRNPLTFDFPVVCRVLRGVGAKEILSSTSAQLETLFVDAARELERDGVRAIAGSCGFMARFQNQIAAELHIPVFLSSLLQLPLVRLMHGEKASIGVLTASRQALTPAHFANCATPMESVHIRGMEGNPEFWETIIEGKRHDFDME
;
A
#
# COMPACT_ATOMS: atom_id res chain seq x y z
N ARG A 1 -48.75 37.21 5.96
CA ARG A 1 -47.73 36.36 5.28
C ARG A 1 -46.40 36.70 5.92
N PRO A 2 -45.65 35.73 6.55
CA PRO A 2 -44.34 36.01 7.11
C PRO A 2 -43.29 36.16 6.01
N PHE A 3 -42.50 37.22 6.07
CA PHE A 3 -41.34 37.48 5.22
C PHE A 3 -40.27 36.44 5.53
N ILE A 4 -40.03 35.49 4.63
CA ILE A 4 -38.87 34.58 4.68
C ILE A 4 -37.65 35.46 4.33
N ARG A 5 -36.85 35.80 5.34
CA ARG A 5 -35.51 36.37 5.13
C ARG A 5 -34.67 35.30 4.41
N ARG A 6 -34.40 35.53 3.13
CA ARG A 6 -33.35 34.76 2.43
C ARG A 6 -32.02 35.02 3.14
N GLN A 7 -31.55 34.02 3.84
CA GLN A 7 -30.16 34.03 4.31
C GLN A 7 -29.25 34.12 3.09
N ARG A 8 -28.39 35.13 3.04
CA ARG A 8 -27.30 35.21 2.06
C ARG A 8 -26.47 33.94 2.17
N PRO A 9 -26.10 33.31 1.05
CA PRO A 9 -25.16 32.19 1.11
C PRO A 9 -23.91 32.67 1.87
N ARG A 10 -23.47 31.90 2.86
CA ARG A 10 -22.17 32.14 3.51
C ARG A 10 -21.13 32.10 2.38
N GLU A 11 -20.42 33.17 2.15
CA GLU A 11 -19.25 33.17 1.28
C GLU A 11 -18.32 32.06 1.81
N CYS A 12 -18.24 30.96 1.08
CA CYS A 12 -17.29 29.90 1.35
C CYS A 12 -15.92 30.43 0.94
N THR A 13 -15.25 31.12 1.85
CA THR A 13 -13.84 31.49 1.65
C THR A 13 -13.04 30.22 1.70
N MET A 14 -12.74 29.65 0.54
CA MET A 14 -11.86 28.50 0.42
C MET A 14 -10.43 28.96 0.80
N ARG A 15 -10.04 28.68 2.05
CA ARG A 15 -8.68 28.90 2.51
C ARG A 15 -7.88 27.65 2.22
N ILE A 16 -6.87 27.76 1.37
CA ILE A 16 -5.90 26.71 1.12
C ILE A 16 -4.80 26.85 2.20
N PRO A 17 -4.60 25.88 3.09
CA PRO A 17 -3.54 25.95 4.09
C PRO A 17 -2.17 25.96 3.39
N SER A 18 -1.22 26.70 3.93
CA SER A 18 0.17 26.67 3.49
C SER A 18 1.00 25.67 4.32
N GLY A 19 2.20 25.33 3.86
CA GLY A 19 3.17 24.54 4.63
C GLY A 19 3.40 23.12 4.13
N TYR A 20 2.78 22.73 3.02
CA TYR A 20 2.99 21.43 2.40
C TYR A 20 3.81 21.52 1.11
N LEU A 21 4.55 20.46 0.81
CA LEU A 21 5.28 20.32 -0.44
C LEU A 21 4.34 19.94 -1.59
N TYR A 22 3.35 19.10 -1.32
CA TYR A 22 2.35 18.64 -2.29
C TYR A 22 0.96 19.16 -1.93
N TYR A 23 0.25 19.65 -2.95
CA TYR A 23 -1.16 20.03 -2.88
C TYR A 23 -1.95 19.19 -3.86
N ASP A 24 -3.19 18.85 -3.50
CA ASP A 24 -4.09 18.04 -4.32
C ASP A 24 -3.51 16.67 -4.73
N THR A 25 -2.53 16.17 -3.95
CA THR A 25 -1.96 14.84 -4.11
C THR A 25 -2.37 13.98 -2.90
N PRO A 26 -3.52 13.29 -2.98
CA PRO A 26 -4.11 12.68 -1.79
C PRO A 26 -3.35 11.45 -1.30
N ILE A 27 -2.67 10.71 -2.19
CA ILE A 27 -2.07 9.41 -1.89
C ILE A 27 -0.55 9.43 -2.06
N GLY A 28 0.16 9.04 -1.00
CA GLY A 28 1.56 8.67 -1.04
C GLY A 28 1.73 7.15 -1.14
N ILE A 29 2.65 6.69 -1.97
CA ILE A 29 2.92 5.26 -2.17
C ILE A 29 4.35 4.95 -1.76
N LEU A 30 4.51 4.10 -0.75
CA LEU A 30 5.80 3.51 -0.39
C LEU A 30 6.14 2.43 -1.42
N CYS A 31 7.28 2.59 -2.09
CA CYS A 31 7.68 1.75 -3.20
C CYS A 31 8.99 1.04 -2.94
N LEU A 32 9.07 -0.23 -3.31
CA LEU A 32 10.33 -0.96 -3.36
C LEU A 32 11.21 -0.46 -4.49
N ASP A 33 12.53 -0.59 -4.33
CA ASP A 33 13.52 -0.28 -5.35
C ASP A 33 13.61 -1.43 -6.36
N THR A 34 12.74 -1.42 -7.35
CA THR A 34 12.59 -2.48 -8.35
C THR A 34 12.57 -1.92 -9.77
N LEU A 35 13.12 -2.65 -10.72
CA LEU A 35 13.30 -2.22 -12.10
C LEU A 35 12.42 -2.98 -13.12
N PHE A 36 11.66 -3.99 -12.70
CA PHE A 36 10.75 -4.70 -13.60
C PHE A 36 9.71 -3.77 -14.24
N PRO A 37 9.15 -4.09 -15.42
CA PRO A 37 8.14 -3.28 -16.10
C PRO A 37 6.92 -3.00 -15.23
N LYS A 38 6.33 -1.83 -15.40
CA LYS A 38 5.17 -1.36 -14.64
C LYS A 38 4.04 -0.98 -15.59
N PRO A 39 3.27 -1.97 -16.08
CA PRO A 39 2.15 -1.70 -16.97
C PRO A 39 1.05 -0.88 -16.26
N PRO A 40 0.11 -0.27 -17.02
CA PRO A 40 -1.10 0.33 -16.44
C PRO A 40 -1.82 -0.68 -15.53
N GLY A 41 -2.27 -0.21 -14.34
CA GLY A 41 -2.79 -1.05 -13.27
C GLY A 41 -1.77 -1.32 -12.14
N GLN A 42 -0.48 -1.20 -12.41
CA GLN A 42 0.56 -1.25 -11.37
C GLN A 42 0.68 0.12 -10.69
N LEU A 43 0.80 0.14 -9.35
CA LEU A 43 0.73 1.37 -8.54
C LEU A 43 1.77 2.44 -8.90
N ARG A 44 2.93 2.07 -9.48
CA ARG A 44 3.98 3.01 -9.90
C ARG A 44 3.83 3.48 -11.35
N ASN A 45 2.85 2.99 -12.09
CA ASN A 45 2.58 3.51 -13.42
C ASN A 45 1.71 4.77 -13.31
N PRO A 46 2.13 5.92 -13.87
CA PRO A 46 1.37 7.17 -13.77
C PRO A 46 0.01 7.12 -14.46
N LEU A 47 -0.22 6.16 -15.36
CA LEU A 47 -1.51 5.96 -16.04
C LEU A 47 -2.48 5.05 -15.27
N THR A 48 -2.09 4.57 -14.08
CA THR A 48 -2.95 3.69 -13.26
C THR A 48 -4.09 4.47 -12.59
N PHE A 49 -3.87 5.72 -12.27
CA PHE A 49 -4.83 6.55 -11.55
C PHE A 49 -5.22 7.76 -12.40
N ASP A 50 -6.45 8.22 -12.27
CA ASP A 50 -6.98 9.46 -12.84
C ASP A 50 -6.82 10.67 -11.89
N PHE A 51 -6.10 10.47 -10.79
CA PHE A 51 -5.71 11.51 -9.82
C PHE A 51 -4.22 11.42 -9.50
N PRO A 52 -3.58 12.51 -9.03
CA PRO A 52 -2.16 12.50 -8.73
C PRO A 52 -1.81 11.63 -7.52
N VAL A 53 -0.69 10.91 -7.63
CA VAL A 53 -0.07 10.15 -6.55
C VAL A 53 1.42 10.50 -6.47
N VAL A 54 2.01 10.42 -5.29
CA VAL A 54 3.46 10.57 -5.10
C VAL A 54 4.07 9.25 -4.66
N CYS A 55 5.11 8.81 -5.36
CA CYS A 55 5.85 7.58 -5.03
C CYS A 55 7.13 7.92 -4.27
N ARG A 56 7.31 7.31 -3.10
CA ARG A 56 8.56 7.33 -2.33
C ARG A 56 9.26 5.98 -2.48
N VAL A 57 10.34 5.95 -3.27
CA VAL A 57 11.14 4.74 -3.48
C VAL A 57 12.12 4.57 -2.33
N LEU A 58 12.04 3.44 -1.63
CA LEU A 58 12.96 3.04 -0.56
C LEU A 58 14.22 2.44 -1.19
N ARG A 59 15.22 3.27 -1.44
CA ARG A 59 16.45 2.86 -2.12
C ARG A 59 17.17 1.72 -1.40
N GLY A 60 17.60 0.72 -2.18
CA GLY A 60 18.26 -0.47 -1.67
C GLY A 60 17.32 -1.53 -1.05
N VAL A 61 16.01 -1.27 -1.04
CA VAL A 61 15.02 -2.25 -0.58
C VAL A 61 14.26 -2.82 -1.76
N GLY A 62 14.74 -3.91 -2.32
CA GLY A 62 14.10 -4.65 -3.41
C GLY A 62 13.16 -5.73 -2.93
N ALA A 63 12.72 -6.58 -3.88
CA ALA A 63 11.81 -7.68 -3.58
C ALA A 63 12.46 -8.75 -2.68
N LYS A 64 13.75 -9.02 -2.84
CA LYS A 64 14.47 -10.00 -2.00
C LYS A 64 14.57 -9.53 -0.56
N GLU A 65 14.93 -8.27 -0.36
CA GLU A 65 15.11 -7.66 0.96
C GLU A 65 13.80 -7.69 1.77
N ILE A 66 12.67 -7.33 1.14
CA ILE A 66 11.36 -7.35 1.84
C ILE A 66 10.90 -8.76 2.19
N LEU A 67 11.26 -9.77 1.41
CA LEU A 67 10.90 -11.18 1.66
C LEU A 67 11.77 -11.83 2.75
N SER A 68 13.05 -11.45 2.84
CA SER A 68 14.03 -12.15 3.69
C SER A 68 14.38 -11.40 4.97
N SER A 69 14.34 -10.06 4.96
CA SER A 69 14.80 -9.26 6.10
C SER A 69 13.73 -9.10 7.16
N THR A 70 14.15 -9.29 8.42
CA THR A 70 13.36 -8.99 9.63
C THR A 70 14.00 -7.87 10.46
N SER A 71 14.89 -7.05 9.86
CA SER A 71 15.70 -6.09 10.60
C SER A 71 14.86 -4.88 11.07
N ALA A 72 15.17 -4.39 12.29
CA ALA A 72 14.60 -3.17 12.84
C ALA A 72 14.98 -1.93 11.99
N GLN A 73 16.14 -1.97 11.30
CA GLN A 73 16.55 -0.89 10.40
C GLN A 73 15.60 -0.75 9.21
N LEU A 74 15.10 -1.87 8.68
CA LEU A 74 14.12 -1.85 7.61
C LEU A 74 12.81 -1.21 8.08
N GLU A 75 12.35 -1.54 9.28
CA GLU A 75 11.16 -0.94 9.89
C GLU A 75 11.31 0.58 10.03
N THR A 76 12.42 1.04 10.61
CA THR A 76 12.71 2.48 10.75
C THR A 76 12.69 3.20 9.40
N LEU A 77 13.29 2.61 8.36
CA LEU A 77 13.30 3.19 7.02
C LEU A 77 11.88 3.37 6.46
N PHE A 78 10.98 2.39 6.67
CA PHE A 78 9.59 2.51 6.22
C PHE A 78 8.81 3.55 7.01
N VAL A 79 9.00 3.61 8.33
CA VAL A 79 8.36 4.62 9.20
C VAL A 79 8.80 6.01 8.81
N ASP A 80 10.10 6.25 8.64
CA ASP A 80 10.63 7.58 8.31
C ASP A 80 10.15 8.04 6.93
N ALA A 81 10.13 7.15 5.93
CA ALA A 81 9.61 7.48 4.60
C ALA A 81 8.11 7.80 4.63
N ALA A 82 7.34 7.13 5.47
CA ALA A 82 5.92 7.40 5.64
C ALA A 82 5.67 8.75 6.34
N ARG A 83 6.45 9.07 7.37
CA ARG A 83 6.41 10.39 8.06
C ARG A 83 6.78 11.54 7.12
N GLU A 84 7.78 11.31 6.23
CA GLU A 84 8.13 12.31 5.22
C GLU A 84 6.94 12.59 4.28
N LEU A 85 6.28 11.55 3.77
CA LEU A 85 5.11 11.70 2.90
C LEU A 85 3.96 12.45 3.61
N GLU A 86 3.68 12.15 4.90
CA GLU A 86 2.68 12.88 5.68
C GLU A 86 3.05 14.36 5.82
N ARG A 87 4.29 14.67 6.17
CA ARG A 87 4.78 16.07 6.24
C ARG A 87 4.70 16.79 4.90
N ASP A 88 4.93 16.06 3.82
CA ASP A 88 4.86 16.59 2.45
C ASP A 88 3.42 16.90 2.01
N GLY A 89 2.40 16.45 2.76
CA GLY A 89 1.00 16.84 2.57
C GLY A 89 0.09 15.80 1.95
N VAL A 90 0.52 14.53 1.81
CA VAL A 90 -0.40 13.46 1.40
C VAL A 90 -1.41 13.17 2.52
N ARG A 91 -2.55 12.60 2.15
CA ARG A 91 -3.68 12.35 3.07
C ARG A 91 -3.91 10.87 3.38
N ALA A 92 -3.20 9.99 2.71
CA ALA A 92 -3.17 8.56 3.01
C ALA A 92 -1.89 7.94 2.43
N ILE A 93 -1.46 6.82 3.01
CA ILE A 93 -0.30 6.05 2.57
C ILE A 93 -0.76 4.70 2.03
N ALA A 94 -0.23 4.30 0.88
CA ALA A 94 -0.36 2.96 0.33
C ALA A 94 1.01 2.28 0.19
N GLY A 95 1.01 0.95 0.12
CA GLY A 95 2.21 0.14 -0.12
C GLY A 95 2.21 -0.51 -1.50
N SER A 96 3.32 -0.50 -2.21
CA SER A 96 3.46 -1.15 -3.52
C SER A 96 3.71 -2.67 -3.45
N CYS A 97 3.82 -3.24 -2.25
CA CYS A 97 4.11 -4.66 -2.03
C CYS A 97 3.33 -5.20 -0.85
N GLY A 98 2.60 -6.30 -1.04
CA GLY A 98 1.78 -6.93 0.00
C GLY A 98 2.55 -7.34 1.27
N PHE A 99 3.84 -7.63 1.16
CA PHE A 99 4.70 -7.96 2.31
C PHE A 99 4.97 -6.78 3.25
N MET A 100 4.64 -5.56 2.84
CA MET A 100 4.65 -4.39 3.73
C MET A 100 3.59 -4.49 4.86
N ALA A 101 2.66 -5.44 4.78
CA ALA A 101 1.70 -5.75 5.84
C ALA A 101 2.36 -5.90 7.22
N ARG A 102 3.59 -6.41 7.27
CA ARG A 102 4.34 -6.56 8.53
C ARG A 102 4.60 -5.24 9.27
N PHE A 103 4.60 -4.11 8.56
CA PHE A 103 4.82 -2.77 9.11
C PHE A 103 3.53 -1.99 9.33
N GLN A 104 2.38 -2.58 9.03
CA GLN A 104 1.09 -1.88 9.03
C GLN A 104 0.80 -1.20 10.35
N ASN A 105 0.91 -1.92 11.46
CA ASN A 105 0.56 -1.39 12.79
C ASN A 105 1.55 -0.33 13.26
N GLN A 106 2.86 -0.54 13.02
CA GLN A 106 3.88 0.41 13.41
C GLN A 106 3.71 1.75 12.67
N ILE A 107 3.55 1.69 11.34
CA ILE A 107 3.40 2.91 10.55
C ILE A 107 2.07 3.60 10.90
N ALA A 108 0.98 2.84 11.06
CA ALA A 108 -0.31 3.42 11.42
C ALA A 108 -0.31 4.07 12.81
N ALA A 109 0.51 3.57 13.75
CA ALA A 109 0.65 4.16 15.09
C ALA A 109 1.44 5.47 15.10
N GLU A 110 2.28 5.69 14.09
CA GLU A 110 3.19 6.85 13.99
C GLU A 110 2.64 8.00 13.15
N LEU A 111 1.55 7.78 12.43
CA LEU A 111 0.94 8.74 11.50
C LEU A 111 -0.46 9.15 11.95
N HIS A 112 -0.88 10.33 11.50
CA HIS A 112 -2.24 10.87 11.73
C HIS A 112 -3.16 10.65 10.54
N ILE A 113 -2.66 10.07 9.45
CA ILE A 113 -3.37 9.78 8.21
C ILE A 113 -3.56 8.28 8.02
N PRO A 114 -4.58 7.83 7.27
CA PRO A 114 -4.82 6.41 7.00
C PRO A 114 -3.64 5.74 6.29
N VAL A 115 -3.38 4.47 6.64
CA VAL A 115 -2.29 3.64 6.11
C VAL A 115 -2.84 2.33 5.56
N PHE A 116 -2.50 1.99 4.31
CA PHE A 116 -2.97 0.81 3.58
C PHE A 116 -1.81 0.10 2.89
N LEU A 117 -1.01 -0.66 3.61
CA LEU A 117 0.23 -1.22 3.08
C LEU A 117 0.06 -2.51 2.29
N SER A 118 -1.07 -3.20 2.44
CA SER A 118 -1.28 -4.50 1.82
C SER A 118 -2.75 -4.77 1.53
N SER A 119 -3.02 -5.54 0.47
CA SER A 119 -4.34 -6.09 0.20
C SER A 119 -4.85 -7.06 1.27
N LEU A 120 -3.97 -7.58 2.14
CA LEU A 120 -4.37 -8.41 3.28
C LEU A 120 -5.30 -7.67 4.25
N LEU A 121 -5.27 -6.34 4.30
CA LEU A 121 -6.22 -5.50 5.06
C LEU A 121 -7.68 -5.67 4.63
N GLN A 122 -7.92 -6.22 3.44
CA GLN A 122 -9.27 -6.49 2.97
C GLN A 122 -9.86 -7.78 3.56
N LEU A 123 -9.05 -8.68 4.12
CA LEU A 123 -9.50 -9.99 4.58
C LEU A 123 -10.62 -9.93 5.62
N PRO A 124 -10.57 -9.07 6.66
CA PRO A 124 -11.70 -8.93 7.60
C PRO A 124 -12.98 -8.47 6.91
N LEU A 125 -12.88 -7.54 5.96
CA LEU A 125 -14.04 -7.05 5.20
C LEU A 125 -14.62 -8.15 4.30
N VAL A 126 -13.77 -8.88 3.58
CA VAL A 126 -14.20 -10.02 2.75
C VAL A 126 -14.89 -11.08 3.62
N ARG A 127 -14.36 -11.34 4.82
CA ARG A 127 -14.99 -12.27 5.78
C ARG A 127 -16.38 -11.79 6.21
N LEU A 128 -16.53 -10.51 6.53
CA LEU A 128 -17.83 -9.92 6.88
C LEU A 128 -18.83 -9.99 5.73
N MET A 129 -18.40 -9.77 4.50
CA MET A 129 -19.26 -9.79 3.31
C MET A 129 -19.74 -11.18 2.94
N HIS A 130 -18.91 -12.21 3.14
CA HIS A 130 -19.18 -13.57 2.68
C HIS A 130 -19.51 -14.56 3.83
N GLY A 131 -19.38 -14.14 5.08
CA GLY A 131 -19.63 -14.92 6.28
C GLY A 131 -18.42 -15.76 6.73
N GLU A 132 -18.48 -16.21 8.00
CA GLU A 132 -17.37 -16.91 8.67
C GLU A 132 -16.93 -18.22 7.98
N LYS A 133 -17.85 -18.88 7.30
CA LYS A 133 -17.58 -20.17 6.60
C LYS A 133 -17.00 -19.98 5.19
N ALA A 134 -16.83 -18.75 4.72
CA ALA A 134 -16.31 -18.50 3.38
C ALA A 134 -14.87 -18.98 3.26
N SER A 135 -14.59 -19.71 2.18
CA SER A 135 -13.22 -20.09 1.80
C SER A 135 -12.55 -18.91 1.08
N ILE A 136 -11.53 -18.34 1.70
CA ILE A 136 -10.81 -17.18 1.17
C ILE A 136 -9.42 -17.60 0.71
N GLY A 137 -9.08 -17.28 -0.54
CA GLY A 137 -7.77 -17.52 -1.14
C GLY A 137 -6.90 -16.27 -1.10
N VAL A 138 -5.62 -16.45 -0.78
CA VAL A 138 -4.57 -15.42 -0.88
C VAL A 138 -3.54 -15.88 -1.89
N LEU A 139 -3.40 -15.14 -3.01
CA LEU A 139 -2.30 -15.31 -3.94
C LEU A 139 -1.16 -14.37 -3.56
N THR A 140 0.04 -14.91 -3.45
CA THR A 140 1.23 -14.16 -2.98
C THR A 140 2.46 -14.48 -3.82
N ALA A 141 3.46 -13.61 -3.79
CA ALA A 141 4.73 -13.86 -4.46
C ALA A 141 5.47 -15.06 -3.84
N SER A 142 5.48 -15.17 -2.52
CA SER A 142 6.05 -16.30 -1.81
C SER A 142 5.18 -16.73 -0.62
N ARG A 143 4.72 -17.97 -0.64
CA ARG A 143 4.01 -18.56 0.50
C ARG A 143 4.93 -18.70 1.71
N GLN A 144 6.20 -19.05 1.49
CA GLN A 144 7.16 -19.29 2.57
C GLN A 144 7.55 -18.01 3.30
N ALA A 145 7.57 -16.86 2.58
CA ALA A 145 7.92 -15.56 3.16
C ALA A 145 6.75 -14.90 3.90
N LEU A 146 5.50 -15.33 3.65
CA LEU A 146 4.35 -14.89 4.44
C LEU A 146 4.35 -15.57 5.80
N THR A 147 4.34 -14.76 6.85
CA THR A 147 4.36 -15.22 8.24
C THR A 147 3.08 -14.81 8.97
N PRO A 148 2.74 -15.43 10.12
CA PRO A 148 1.61 -15.01 10.93
C PRO A 148 1.59 -13.53 11.29
N ALA A 149 2.77 -12.87 11.42
CA ALA A 149 2.87 -11.44 11.71
C ALA A 149 2.26 -10.56 10.60
N HIS A 150 2.38 -10.94 9.32
CA HIS A 150 1.74 -10.20 8.23
C HIS A 150 0.21 -10.19 8.38
N PHE A 151 -0.35 -11.31 8.75
CA PHE A 151 -1.81 -11.47 8.93
C PHE A 151 -2.30 -10.82 10.22
N ALA A 152 -1.57 -10.97 11.33
CA ALA A 152 -1.91 -10.35 12.61
C ALA A 152 -1.97 -8.82 12.50
N ASN A 153 -1.05 -8.21 11.74
CA ASN A 153 -1.07 -6.77 11.44
C ASN A 153 -2.24 -6.34 10.52
N CYS A 154 -2.96 -7.31 9.95
CA CYS A 154 -4.16 -7.09 9.14
C CYS A 154 -5.42 -7.67 9.82
N ALA A 155 -5.40 -7.85 11.14
CA ALA A 155 -6.51 -8.34 11.96
C ALA A 155 -7.13 -9.67 11.45
N THR A 156 -6.30 -10.59 10.93
CA THR A 156 -6.75 -11.86 10.36
C THR A 156 -5.84 -12.99 10.83
N PRO A 157 -6.35 -14.13 11.30
CA PRO A 157 -5.57 -15.33 11.54
C PRO A 157 -5.08 -15.95 10.22
N MET A 158 -3.80 -16.30 10.13
CA MET A 158 -3.22 -16.88 8.90
C MET A 158 -3.88 -18.22 8.52
N GLU A 159 -4.25 -19.02 9.50
CA GLU A 159 -4.91 -20.31 9.34
C GLU A 159 -6.33 -20.22 8.79
N SER A 160 -6.91 -19.04 8.79
CA SER A 160 -8.28 -18.81 8.31
C SER A 160 -8.39 -18.64 6.78
N VAL A 161 -7.26 -18.73 6.06
CA VAL A 161 -7.19 -18.51 4.60
C VAL A 161 -6.35 -19.59 3.91
N HIS A 162 -6.61 -19.80 2.61
CA HIS A 162 -5.80 -20.67 1.75
C HIS A 162 -4.75 -19.85 1.02
N ILE A 163 -3.47 -20.17 1.19
CA ILE A 163 -2.37 -19.40 0.62
C ILE A 163 -1.71 -20.18 -0.51
N ARG A 164 -1.59 -19.51 -1.68
CA ARG A 164 -0.83 -20.01 -2.81
C ARG A 164 0.24 -19.01 -3.22
N GLY A 165 1.48 -19.48 -3.31
CA GLY A 165 2.63 -18.68 -3.77
C GLY A 165 2.87 -18.84 -5.26
N MET A 166 3.64 -17.91 -5.82
CA MET A 166 4.06 -17.85 -7.22
C MET A 166 5.47 -18.42 -7.42
N GLU A 167 6.04 -19.08 -6.43
CA GLU A 167 7.41 -19.63 -6.47
C GLU A 167 7.62 -20.62 -7.61
N GLY A 168 6.56 -21.31 -8.01
CA GLY A 168 6.58 -22.27 -9.10
C GLY A 168 6.48 -21.66 -10.51
N ASN A 169 6.36 -20.32 -10.64
CA ASN A 169 6.38 -19.64 -11.93
C ASN A 169 7.75 -19.00 -12.17
N PRO A 170 8.61 -19.59 -13.04
CA PRO A 170 9.98 -19.10 -13.24
C PRO A 170 10.03 -17.66 -13.78
N GLU A 171 9.14 -17.31 -14.72
CA GLU A 171 9.11 -15.96 -15.29
C GLU A 171 8.79 -14.90 -14.25
N PHE A 172 7.77 -15.13 -13.44
CA PHE A 172 7.43 -14.25 -12.32
C PHE A 172 8.61 -14.13 -11.35
N TRP A 173 9.21 -15.26 -10.97
CA TRP A 173 10.29 -15.29 -9.99
C TRP A 173 11.53 -14.54 -10.47
N GLU A 174 12.00 -14.84 -11.69
CA GLU A 174 13.18 -14.23 -12.27
C GLU A 174 12.99 -12.73 -12.52
N THR A 175 11.79 -12.31 -12.95
CA THR A 175 11.51 -10.91 -13.28
C THR A 175 11.23 -10.09 -12.02
N ILE A 176 10.31 -10.55 -11.17
CA ILE A 176 9.79 -9.75 -10.06
C ILE A 176 10.66 -9.87 -8.81
N ILE A 177 11.12 -11.08 -8.48
CA ILE A 177 11.84 -11.34 -7.24
C ILE A 177 13.35 -11.22 -7.44
N GLU A 178 13.89 -11.85 -8.47
CA GLU A 178 15.32 -11.86 -8.70
C GLU A 178 15.84 -10.65 -9.47
N GLY A 179 14.97 -9.98 -10.24
CA GLY A 179 15.35 -8.84 -11.07
C GLY A 179 16.33 -9.19 -12.19
N LYS A 180 16.37 -10.47 -12.61
CA LYS A 180 17.26 -10.97 -13.67
C LYS A 180 16.74 -10.61 -15.07
N ARG A 181 15.42 -10.56 -15.22
CA ARG A 181 14.74 -10.17 -16.46
C ARG A 181 14.10 -8.81 -16.27
N HIS A 182 14.18 -7.97 -17.30
CA HIS A 182 13.60 -6.62 -17.28
C HIS A 182 12.43 -6.45 -18.25
N ASP A 183 12.05 -7.53 -18.90
CA ASP A 183 10.92 -7.66 -19.81
C ASP A 183 10.04 -8.86 -19.40
N PHE A 184 8.79 -8.81 -19.71
CA PHE A 184 7.88 -9.96 -19.67
C PHE A 184 6.82 -9.79 -20.73
N ASP A 185 6.29 -10.93 -21.19
CA ASP A 185 5.19 -10.99 -22.13
C ASP A 185 3.89 -10.57 -21.42
N MET A 186 3.09 -9.78 -22.13
CA MET A 186 1.79 -9.30 -21.65
C MET A 186 0.62 -10.01 -22.36
N GLU A 187 0.89 -11.02 -23.24
CA GLU A 187 -0.13 -11.82 -23.90
C GLU A 187 -0.70 -12.93 -23.02
#